data_56a9586e16aad23fb217003b6dd520ac
#
_entry.id   56a9586e16aad23fb217003b6dd520ac
#
_cell.length_a   1.000
_cell.length_b   1.000
_cell.length_c   1.000
_cell.angle_alpha   90.00
_cell.angle_beta   90.00
_cell.angle_gamma   90.00
#
_symmetry.space_group_name_H-M   'P 1'
#
loop_
_entity.id
_entity.type
_entity.pdbx_description
1 polymer ?
#
loop_
_entity_poly.entity_id
_entity_poly.type
_entity_poly.pdbx_seq_one_letter_code
_entity_poly.pdbx_strand_id
1 'polypeptide(L)'
;YLDIETTAKRPINAEAALEEIVLIQIFDSILKTNIILGLEDFEVCEDTGTSFYTFNNKTYDFKVKYLKCDNEAHLLEMFDRLLKQLKPLIVYAHNGRNFDFLYLYHRSKPYGILNKLNCWNFESKLQKNRNGYWELISPGMFFVDFIDLYKRFVFEPRESYSLDYLAKKELNYGKVPHNCFRTFDGFRTGETYIPPEDPEKIDNDFEKYLYEAYSKNDTISFKKITKDWFIHYGIIDTFLLYKLDEKLKLTDLLINVSSMMGVNYDDAMGTTKPWSQGLANIALRNNEVIPDLDPDQRDVQIQVKGGFVKDPYLQKIDYGF
;
A
#
# COMPACT_ATOMS: atom_id res chain seq x y z
N TYR A 1 0.40 -5.28 -5.53
CA TYR A 1 0.63 -4.14 -4.63
C TYR A 1 0.49 -2.88 -5.45
N LEU A 2 -0.16 -1.89 -4.91
CA LEU A 2 -0.54 -0.65 -5.58
C LEU A 2 0.01 0.54 -4.81
N ASP A 3 0.41 1.56 -5.55
CA ASP A 3 0.74 2.88 -5.04
C ASP A 3 0.40 3.93 -6.11
N ILE A 4 0.07 5.16 -5.71
CA ILE A 4 -0.21 6.26 -6.62
C ILE A 4 0.56 7.51 -6.23
N GLU A 5 0.95 8.28 -7.25
CA GLU A 5 1.57 9.58 -7.07
C GLU A 5 0.73 10.67 -7.72
N THR A 6 0.57 11.78 -7.02
CA THR A 6 -0.23 12.90 -7.49
C THR A 6 0.63 14.17 -7.60
N THR A 7 0.16 15.15 -8.36
CA THR A 7 0.68 16.50 -8.20
C THR A 7 0.39 16.96 -6.76
N ALA A 8 1.36 17.58 -6.10
CA ALA A 8 1.24 18.02 -4.72
C ALA A 8 1.30 19.54 -4.61
N LYS A 9 0.58 20.24 -5.51
CA LYS A 9 0.51 21.71 -5.54
C LYS A 9 -0.26 22.30 -4.36
N ARG A 10 -1.15 21.52 -3.75
CA ARG A 10 -1.98 21.87 -2.60
C ARG A 10 -1.87 20.80 -1.53
N PRO A 11 -2.26 21.10 -0.28
CA PRO A 11 -2.40 20.05 0.73
C PRO A 11 -3.32 18.94 0.22
N ILE A 12 -2.83 17.72 0.26
CA ILE A 12 -3.53 16.58 -0.30
C ILE A 12 -4.73 16.23 0.57
N ASN A 13 -5.90 16.17 -0.06
CA ASN A 13 -7.15 15.69 0.54
C ASN A 13 -7.70 14.56 -0.33
N ALA A 14 -7.65 13.35 0.19
CA ALA A 14 -8.06 12.18 -0.58
C ALA A 14 -9.57 12.11 -0.86
N GLU A 15 -10.42 12.71 -0.02
CA GLU A 15 -11.87 12.80 -0.28
C GLU A 15 -12.17 13.82 -1.38
N ALA A 16 -11.45 14.93 -1.42
CA ALA A 16 -11.62 15.94 -2.44
C ALA A 16 -10.97 15.57 -3.78
N ALA A 17 -9.86 14.83 -3.73
CA ALA A 17 -9.07 14.33 -4.86
C ALA A 17 -8.88 15.37 -5.98
N LEU A 18 -8.39 16.57 -5.61
CA LEU A 18 -8.33 17.72 -6.53
C LEU A 18 -7.09 17.70 -7.44
N GLU A 19 -6.02 17.06 -6.99
CA GLU A 19 -4.76 17.02 -7.73
C GLU A 19 -4.77 15.86 -8.74
N GLU A 20 -4.03 16.03 -9.84
CA GLU A 20 -3.93 15.04 -10.90
C GLU A 20 -3.08 13.85 -10.45
N ILE A 21 -3.52 12.62 -10.77
CA ILE A 21 -2.70 11.43 -10.63
C ILE A 21 -1.71 11.41 -11.78
N VAL A 22 -0.43 11.41 -11.46
CA VAL A 22 0.67 11.44 -12.45
C VAL A 22 1.34 10.09 -12.64
N LEU A 23 1.19 9.19 -11.65
CA LEU A 23 1.79 7.86 -11.68
C LEU A 23 0.89 6.86 -10.94
N ILE A 24 0.72 5.68 -11.51
CA ILE A 24 0.13 4.51 -10.84
C ILE A 24 1.12 3.35 -11.00
N GLN A 25 1.54 2.77 -9.89
CA GLN A 25 2.45 1.63 -9.86
C GLN A 25 1.72 0.38 -9.38
N ILE A 26 1.91 -0.73 -10.08
CA ILE A 26 1.32 -2.01 -9.75
C ILE A 26 2.41 -3.06 -9.76
N PHE A 27 2.75 -3.61 -8.60
CA PHE A 27 3.62 -4.77 -8.53
C PHE A 27 2.79 -6.06 -8.50
N ASP A 28 2.86 -6.82 -9.58
CA ASP A 28 2.25 -8.15 -9.67
C ASP A 28 3.20 -9.19 -9.07
N SER A 29 2.77 -9.80 -7.95
CA SER A 29 3.59 -10.78 -7.22
C SER A 29 3.75 -12.12 -7.93
N ILE A 30 2.81 -12.48 -8.82
CA ILE A 30 2.84 -13.74 -9.59
C ILE A 30 3.79 -13.59 -10.77
N LEU A 31 3.66 -12.51 -11.52
CA LEU A 31 4.49 -12.24 -12.69
C LEU A 31 5.86 -11.67 -12.32
N LYS A 32 6.07 -11.27 -11.06
CA LYS A 32 7.24 -10.51 -10.58
C LYS A 32 7.53 -9.33 -11.49
N THR A 33 6.51 -8.55 -11.77
CA THR A 33 6.58 -7.42 -12.71
C THR A 33 5.97 -6.19 -12.07
N ASN A 34 6.72 -5.09 -12.08
CA ASN A 34 6.20 -3.78 -11.74
C ASN A 34 5.68 -3.11 -13.01
N ILE A 35 4.39 -2.86 -13.07
CA ILE A 35 3.72 -2.20 -14.19
C ILE A 35 3.44 -0.77 -13.76
N ILE A 36 3.96 0.18 -14.52
CA ILE A 36 3.86 1.61 -14.21
C ILE A 36 3.07 2.28 -15.31
N LEU A 37 2.04 3.02 -14.93
CA LEU A 37 1.31 3.95 -15.76
C LEU A 37 1.76 5.35 -15.40
N GLY A 38 2.25 6.13 -16.33
CA GLY A 38 2.75 7.47 -16.05
C GLY A 38 2.51 8.46 -17.18
N LEU A 39 2.45 9.75 -16.80
CA LEU A 39 2.26 10.84 -17.76
C LEU A 39 3.57 11.33 -18.37
N GLU A 40 4.68 11.08 -17.69
CA GLU A 40 6.02 11.52 -18.09
C GLU A 40 6.71 10.49 -18.99
N ASP A 41 7.71 10.94 -19.79
CA ASP A 41 8.57 10.02 -20.51
C ASP A 41 9.54 9.33 -19.57
N PHE A 42 9.62 8.01 -19.65
CA PHE A 42 10.57 7.20 -18.92
C PHE A 42 11.14 6.12 -19.83
N GLU A 43 12.44 6.13 -19.96
CA GLU A 43 13.16 5.06 -20.65
C GLU A 43 13.48 3.97 -19.63
N VAL A 44 12.66 2.94 -19.58
CA VAL A 44 13.11 1.68 -19.00
C VAL A 44 14.25 1.20 -19.88
N CYS A 45 15.41 0.89 -19.31
CA CYS A 45 16.41 0.13 -20.06
C CYS A 45 15.68 -1.09 -20.63
N GLU A 46 15.44 -1.06 -21.94
CA GLU A 46 14.61 -2.05 -22.62
C GLU A 46 15.12 -3.44 -22.26
N ASP A 47 14.21 -4.24 -21.81
CA ASP A 47 14.42 -5.62 -21.40
C ASP A 47 15.05 -6.40 -22.57
N THR A 48 16.32 -6.68 -22.45
CA THR A 48 17.02 -7.67 -23.31
C THR A 48 16.54 -9.09 -23.01
N GLY A 49 15.28 -9.27 -22.54
CA GLY A 49 14.72 -10.56 -22.14
C GLY A 49 15.14 -10.99 -20.72
N THR A 50 15.79 -10.11 -19.95
CA THR A 50 16.19 -10.39 -18.56
C THR A 50 15.00 -10.22 -17.61
N SER A 51 14.98 -11.04 -16.54
CA SER A 51 13.98 -10.93 -15.48
C SER A 51 14.38 -9.90 -14.41
N PHE A 52 15.28 -8.99 -14.74
CA PHE A 52 15.91 -8.08 -13.77
C PHE A 52 15.72 -6.63 -14.17
N TYR A 53 15.39 -5.80 -13.18
CA TYR A 53 15.40 -4.35 -13.30
C TYR A 53 16.72 -3.81 -12.74
N THR A 54 17.42 -3.01 -13.52
CA THR A 54 18.68 -2.39 -13.08
C THR A 54 18.53 -0.88 -13.09
N PHE A 55 18.87 -0.25 -11.97
CA PHE A 55 18.87 1.20 -11.83
C PHE A 55 20.08 1.62 -10.99
N ASN A 56 20.89 2.56 -11.48
CA ASN A 56 22.11 3.05 -10.83
C ASN A 56 22.99 1.93 -10.25
N ASN A 57 23.39 0.98 -11.09
CA ASN A 57 24.23 -0.18 -10.73
C ASN A 57 23.63 -1.15 -9.70
N LYS A 58 22.38 -0.93 -9.28
CA LYS A 58 21.68 -1.85 -8.41
C LYS A 58 20.68 -2.67 -9.22
N THR A 59 20.77 -3.99 -9.11
CA THR A 59 19.91 -4.92 -9.83
C THR A 59 18.86 -5.53 -8.89
N TYR A 60 17.63 -5.59 -9.36
CA TYR A 60 16.47 -6.14 -8.65
C TYR A 60 15.92 -7.34 -9.40
N ASP A 61 15.39 -8.32 -8.69
CA ASP A 61 14.87 -9.59 -9.21
C ASP A 61 13.41 -9.50 -9.69
N PHE A 62 13.07 -8.46 -10.42
CA PHE A 62 11.76 -8.27 -11.02
C PHE A 62 11.85 -7.50 -12.33
N LYS A 63 10.80 -7.60 -13.15
CA LYS A 63 10.67 -6.85 -14.40
C LYS A 63 9.98 -5.51 -14.16
N VAL A 64 10.32 -4.53 -14.98
CA VAL A 64 9.61 -3.26 -15.04
C VAL A 64 9.00 -3.08 -16.43
N LYS A 65 7.74 -2.69 -16.47
CA LYS A 65 7.03 -2.33 -17.68
C LYS A 65 6.42 -0.94 -17.50
N TYR A 66 6.93 0.01 -18.25
CA TYR A 66 6.40 1.37 -18.24
C TYR A 66 5.44 1.58 -19.41
N LEU A 67 4.28 2.16 -19.14
CA LEU A 67 3.26 2.50 -20.11
C LEU A 67 2.98 3.99 -20.00
N LYS A 68 3.43 4.75 -20.97
CA LYS A 68 3.15 6.18 -21.08
C LYS A 68 1.69 6.40 -21.42
N CYS A 69 1.06 7.31 -20.69
CA CYS A 69 -0.30 7.78 -20.93
C CYS A 69 -0.29 9.26 -21.36
N ASP A 70 -1.19 9.63 -22.27
CA ASP A 70 -1.23 10.99 -22.82
C ASP A 70 -1.77 12.01 -21.83
N ASN A 71 -2.63 11.57 -20.92
CA ASN A 71 -3.27 12.36 -19.87
C ASN A 71 -3.86 11.46 -18.78
N GLU A 72 -4.34 12.06 -17.71
CA GLU A 72 -4.91 11.34 -16.59
C GLU A 72 -6.12 10.46 -16.94
N ALA A 73 -6.98 10.92 -17.83
CA ALA A 73 -8.12 10.09 -18.29
C ALA A 73 -7.63 8.79 -18.93
N HIS A 74 -6.64 8.88 -19.84
CA HIS A 74 -6.01 7.72 -20.44
C HIS A 74 -5.30 6.83 -19.40
N LEU A 75 -4.64 7.44 -18.40
CA LEU A 75 -3.98 6.71 -17.32
C LEU A 75 -4.99 5.90 -16.49
N LEU A 76 -6.12 6.48 -16.12
CA LEU A 76 -7.18 5.81 -15.38
C LEU A 76 -7.90 4.74 -16.22
N GLU A 77 -8.11 4.95 -17.52
CA GLU A 77 -8.63 3.93 -18.42
C GLU A 77 -7.67 2.73 -18.57
N MET A 78 -6.38 3.00 -18.67
CA MET A 78 -5.37 1.95 -18.73
C MET A 78 -5.30 1.17 -17.44
N PHE A 79 -5.44 1.85 -16.29
CA PHE A 79 -5.54 1.18 -14.98
C PHE A 79 -6.76 0.24 -14.91
N ASP A 80 -7.95 0.70 -15.32
CA ASP A 80 -9.15 -0.16 -15.40
C ASP A 80 -8.93 -1.38 -16.30
N ARG A 81 -8.31 -1.19 -17.47
CA ARG A 81 -7.94 -2.29 -18.38
C ARG A 81 -6.98 -3.28 -17.74
N LEU A 82 -5.97 -2.80 -17.01
CA LEU A 82 -5.03 -3.66 -16.30
C LEU A 82 -5.69 -4.48 -15.21
N LEU A 83 -6.57 -3.90 -14.41
CA LEU A 83 -7.33 -4.65 -13.40
C LEU A 83 -8.13 -5.80 -14.04
N LYS A 84 -8.74 -5.56 -15.19
CA LYS A 84 -9.48 -6.58 -15.95
C LYS A 84 -8.60 -7.66 -16.55
N GLN A 85 -7.37 -7.31 -16.92
CA GLN A 85 -6.40 -8.24 -17.47
C GLN A 85 -5.73 -9.07 -16.38
N LEU A 86 -5.27 -8.45 -15.31
CA LEU A 86 -4.54 -9.10 -14.21
C LEU A 86 -5.49 -9.89 -13.29
N LYS A 87 -6.74 -9.44 -13.16
CA LYS A 87 -7.76 -10.05 -12.28
C LYS A 87 -7.24 -10.32 -10.87
N PRO A 88 -6.69 -9.32 -10.19
CA PRO A 88 -6.14 -9.53 -8.86
C PRO A 88 -7.25 -9.92 -7.88
N LEU A 89 -6.99 -10.89 -7.02
CA LEU A 89 -7.90 -11.25 -5.94
C LEU A 89 -7.80 -10.25 -4.79
N ILE A 90 -6.57 -9.85 -4.45
CA ILE A 90 -6.30 -8.91 -3.36
C ILE A 90 -5.40 -7.80 -3.91
N VAL A 91 -5.74 -6.56 -3.57
CA VAL A 91 -4.96 -5.36 -3.89
C VAL A 91 -4.52 -4.71 -2.58
N TYR A 92 -3.22 -4.60 -2.39
CA TYR A 92 -2.62 -3.97 -1.21
C TYR A 92 -2.10 -2.58 -1.56
N ALA A 93 -2.34 -1.61 -0.69
CA ALA A 93 -1.64 -0.32 -0.68
C ALA A 93 -1.26 0.06 0.75
N HIS A 94 -0.18 0.81 0.91
CA HIS A 94 0.26 1.28 2.22
C HIS A 94 -0.51 2.53 2.62
N ASN A 95 -1.30 2.45 3.68
CA ASN A 95 -2.27 3.49 4.05
C ASN A 95 -3.34 3.74 2.97
N GLY A 96 -3.60 2.72 2.15
CA GLY A 96 -4.46 2.81 0.97
C GLY A 96 -5.91 3.17 1.28
N ARG A 97 -6.41 2.80 2.45
CA ARG A 97 -7.75 3.17 2.93
C ARG A 97 -7.92 4.69 3.08
N ASN A 98 -6.87 5.37 3.55
CA ASN A 98 -6.92 6.81 3.76
C ASN A 98 -6.40 7.62 2.56
N PHE A 99 -5.71 6.96 1.62
CA PHE A 99 -5.13 7.64 0.48
C PHE A 99 -5.43 6.92 -0.85
N ASP A 100 -4.67 5.93 -1.27
CA ASP A 100 -4.69 5.40 -2.64
C ASP A 100 -6.07 4.96 -3.12
N PHE A 101 -6.77 4.13 -2.35
CA PHE A 101 -8.07 3.60 -2.74
C PHE A 101 -9.14 4.68 -2.75
N LEU A 102 -9.11 5.56 -1.73
CA LEU A 102 -10.03 6.67 -1.61
C LEU A 102 -9.81 7.68 -2.73
N TYR A 103 -8.55 8.01 -3.00
CA TYR A 103 -8.16 8.97 -4.02
C TYR A 103 -8.53 8.45 -5.43
N LEU A 104 -8.15 7.24 -5.77
CA LEU A 104 -8.53 6.59 -7.02
C LEU A 104 -10.04 6.58 -7.20
N TYR A 105 -10.79 6.25 -6.15
CA TYR A 105 -12.24 6.25 -6.19
C TYR A 105 -12.79 7.63 -6.54
N HIS A 106 -12.44 8.66 -5.85
CA HIS A 106 -12.96 10.00 -6.09
C HIS A 106 -12.45 10.60 -7.41
N ARG A 107 -11.20 10.37 -7.76
CA ARG A 107 -10.57 10.91 -8.96
C ARG A 107 -11.08 10.27 -10.25
N SER A 108 -11.41 8.99 -10.23
CA SER A 108 -11.97 8.31 -11.39
C SER A 108 -13.44 8.68 -11.68
N LYS A 109 -14.18 9.17 -10.67
CA LYS A 109 -15.60 9.49 -10.79
C LYS A 109 -15.95 10.49 -11.90
N PRO A 110 -15.25 11.62 -12.06
CA PRO A 110 -15.52 12.58 -13.15
C PRO A 110 -15.35 11.99 -14.54
N TYR A 111 -14.50 10.98 -14.69
CA TYR A 111 -14.22 10.32 -15.98
C TYR A 111 -15.17 9.17 -16.30
N GLY A 112 -16.11 8.86 -15.41
CA GLY A 112 -17.08 7.77 -15.61
C GLY A 112 -16.46 6.36 -15.58
N ILE A 113 -15.19 6.24 -15.14
CA ILE A 113 -14.42 4.99 -15.12
C ILE A 113 -14.68 4.20 -13.85
N LEU A 114 -15.19 4.86 -12.84
CA LEU A 114 -15.14 4.44 -11.47
C LEU A 114 -16.03 3.35 -11.02
N ASN A 115 -17.18 3.26 -11.59
CA ASN A 115 -18.10 2.20 -11.20
C ASN A 115 -17.57 0.81 -11.55
N LYS A 116 -16.31 0.75 -12.03
CA LYS A 116 -15.69 -0.44 -12.59
C LYS A 116 -14.29 -0.73 -12.05
N LEU A 117 -13.92 -0.19 -10.89
CA LEU A 117 -12.64 -0.56 -10.25
C LEU A 117 -12.65 -2.02 -9.77
N ASN A 118 -12.97 -2.91 -10.70
CA ASN A 118 -12.94 -4.35 -10.51
C ASN A 118 -12.81 -5.07 -11.85
N CYS A 119 -12.39 -6.33 -11.77
CA CYS A 119 -12.20 -7.15 -12.97
C CYS A 119 -13.49 -7.72 -13.59
N TRP A 120 -14.66 -7.49 -12.98
CA TRP A 120 -15.94 -8.10 -13.37
C TRP A 120 -16.98 -7.12 -13.90
N ASN A 121 -16.64 -5.86 -14.09
CA ASN A 121 -17.55 -4.78 -14.48
C ASN A 121 -18.76 -4.56 -13.54
N PHE A 122 -18.64 -4.94 -12.28
CA PHE A 122 -19.60 -4.59 -11.25
C PHE A 122 -19.30 -3.19 -10.69
N GLU A 123 -20.28 -2.60 -10.06
CA GLU A 123 -20.11 -1.32 -9.41
C GLU A 123 -19.33 -1.48 -8.09
N SER A 124 -18.21 -0.78 -7.96
CA SER A 124 -17.49 -0.64 -6.70
C SER A 124 -18.10 0.47 -5.87
N LYS A 125 -18.16 0.29 -4.55
CA LYS A 125 -18.77 1.24 -3.62
C LYS A 125 -17.77 1.66 -2.55
N LEU A 126 -17.80 2.94 -2.22
CA LEU A 126 -17.07 3.47 -1.08
C LEU A 126 -18.05 3.67 0.08
N GLN A 127 -17.75 3.07 1.22
CA GLN A 127 -18.56 3.23 2.42
C GLN A 127 -17.69 3.41 3.66
N LYS A 128 -18.27 4.01 4.71
CA LYS A 128 -17.62 4.06 6.02
C LYS A 128 -17.99 2.83 6.83
N ASN A 129 -16.99 2.17 7.41
CA ASN A 129 -17.21 1.10 8.37
C ASN A 129 -17.70 1.65 9.72
N ARG A 130 -17.99 0.75 10.67
CA ARG A 130 -18.48 1.12 12.02
C ARG A 130 -17.52 2.02 12.80
N ASN A 131 -16.23 1.98 12.47
CA ASN A 131 -15.18 2.78 13.09
C ASN A 131 -14.97 4.13 12.36
N GLY A 132 -15.77 4.44 11.33
CA GLY A 132 -15.68 5.67 10.56
C GLY A 132 -14.60 5.68 9.47
N TYR A 133 -13.89 4.58 9.24
CA TYR A 133 -12.89 4.47 8.18
C TYR A 133 -13.54 4.14 6.84
N TRP A 134 -12.97 4.70 5.76
CA TRP A 134 -13.41 4.38 4.42
C TRP A 134 -12.98 2.97 4.00
N GLU A 135 -13.86 2.27 3.32
CA GLU A 135 -13.63 0.96 2.72
C GLU A 135 -14.11 0.97 1.28
N LEU A 136 -13.24 0.59 0.36
CA LEU A 136 -13.60 0.37 -1.05
C LEU A 136 -14.04 -1.08 -1.20
N ILE A 137 -15.34 -1.26 -1.42
CA ILE A 137 -15.96 -2.56 -1.63
C ILE A 137 -16.09 -2.81 -3.12
N SER A 138 -15.44 -3.83 -3.59
CA SER A 138 -15.44 -4.23 -4.99
C SER A 138 -15.76 -5.72 -5.11
N PRO A 139 -16.81 -6.09 -5.84
CA PRO A 139 -17.17 -7.50 -6.01
C PRO A 139 -16.04 -8.30 -6.67
N GLY A 140 -15.62 -9.37 -5.99
CA GLY A 140 -14.57 -10.28 -6.49
C GLY A 140 -13.13 -9.77 -6.37
N MET A 141 -12.92 -8.61 -5.75
CA MET A 141 -11.60 -8.07 -5.41
C MET A 141 -11.61 -7.50 -4.01
N PHE A 142 -10.51 -7.66 -3.28
CA PHE A 142 -10.35 -7.15 -1.93
C PHE A 142 -9.27 -6.07 -1.91
N PHE A 143 -9.65 -4.88 -1.44
CA PHE A 143 -8.72 -3.75 -1.23
C PHE A 143 -8.33 -3.72 0.24
N VAL A 144 -7.10 -4.07 0.51
CA VAL A 144 -6.58 -4.24 1.88
C VAL A 144 -5.50 -3.21 2.17
N ASP A 145 -5.68 -2.45 3.24
CA ASP A 145 -4.62 -1.58 3.74
C ASP A 145 -3.50 -2.42 4.37
N PHE A 146 -2.28 -2.25 3.86
CA PHE A 146 -1.14 -3.04 4.31
C PHE A 146 -0.79 -2.78 5.78
N ILE A 147 -1.05 -1.57 6.29
CA ILE A 147 -0.86 -1.25 7.71
C ILE A 147 -1.79 -2.08 8.59
N ASP A 148 -3.06 -2.23 8.18
CA ASP A 148 -4.02 -3.05 8.92
C ASP A 148 -3.66 -4.53 8.87
N LEU A 149 -3.22 -5.02 7.69
CA LEU A 149 -2.74 -6.38 7.54
C LEU A 149 -1.52 -6.66 8.43
N TYR A 150 -0.56 -5.73 8.44
CA TYR A 150 0.61 -5.82 9.29
C TYR A 150 0.22 -5.87 10.78
N LYS A 151 -0.61 -4.91 11.23
CA LYS A 151 -1.09 -4.87 12.62
C LYS A 151 -1.91 -6.09 13.02
N ARG A 152 -2.60 -6.71 12.07
CA ARG A 152 -3.42 -7.90 12.31
C ARG A 152 -2.57 -9.12 12.68
N PHE A 153 -1.44 -9.30 12.01
CA PHE A 153 -0.64 -10.53 12.10
C PHE A 153 0.71 -10.34 12.78
N VAL A 154 1.20 -9.12 12.92
CA VAL A 154 2.41 -8.80 13.68
C VAL A 154 2.01 -8.22 15.02
N PHE A 155 2.09 -9.03 16.07
CA PHE A 155 1.61 -8.65 17.41
C PHE A 155 2.55 -7.71 18.17
N GLU A 156 3.78 -7.56 17.72
CA GLU A 156 4.73 -6.65 18.34
C GLU A 156 4.44 -5.21 17.92
N PRO A 157 4.11 -4.32 18.86
CA PRO A 157 3.85 -2.91 18.52
C PRO A 157 5.11 -2.26 17.94
N ARG A 158 4.92 -1.36 16.98
CA ARG A 158 5.97 -0.59 16.33
C ARG A 158 5.88 0.88 16.73
N GLU A 159 7.01 1.56 16.80
CA GLU A 159 7.08 3.01 17.07
C GLU A 159 6.45 3.81 15.92
N SER A 160 6.58 3.31 14.68
CA SER A 160 5.97 3.87 13.50
C SER A 160 5.47 2.79 12.55
N TYR A 161 4.42 3.09 11.81
CA TYR A 161 3.89 2.24 10.75
C TYR A 161 4.11 2.86 9.35
N SER A 162 5.02 3.82 9.21
CA SER A 162 5.41 4.30 7.89
C SER A 162 6.12 3.19 7.10
N LEU A 163 5.96 3.19 5.77
CA LEU A 163 6.57 2.17 4.91
C LEU A 163 8.09 2.13 5.06
N ASP A 164 8.73 3.29 5.17
CA ASP A 164 10.18 3.40 5.36
C ASP A 164 10.64 2.76 6.68
N TYR A 165 9.92 3.03 7.77
CA TYR A 165 10.23 2.43 9.08
C TYR A 165 10.05 0.91 9.06
N LEU A 166 8.93 0.42 8.54
CA LEU A 166 8.66 -1.02 8.47
C LEU A 166 9.68 -1.71 7.58
N ALA A 167 10.02 -1.13 6.43
CA ALA A 167 11.01 -1.68 5.53
C ALA A 167 12.41 -1.72 6.17
N LYS A 168 12.86 -0.65 6.81
CA LYS A 168 14.14 -0.64 7.55
C LYS A 168 14.18 -1.67 8.67
N LYS A 169 13.09 -1.78 9.42
CA LYS A 169 12.99 -2.72 10.55
C LYS A 169 12.98 -4.17 10.08
N GLU A 170 12.21 -4.48 9.06
CA GLU A 170 11.99 -5.86 8.60
C GLU A 170 13.00 -6.29 7.53
N LEU A 171 13.37 -5.39 6.61
CA LEU A 171 14.20 -5.72 5.44
C LEU A 171 15.64 -5.23 5.53
N ASN A 172 15.97 -4.38 6.52
CA ASN A 172 17.25 -3.67 6.67
C ASN A 172 17.56 -2.65 5.55
N TYR A 173 16.57 -2.26 4.75
CA TYR A 173 16.66 -1.17 3.79
C TYR A 173 15.27 -0.50 3.67
N GLY A 174 15.24 0.75 3.22
CA GLY A 174 14.02 1.57 3.19
C GLY A 174 13.75 2.19 1.84
N LYS A 175 12.91 3.21 1.87
CA LYS A 175 12.53 4.01 0.70
C LYS A 175 13.73 4.70 0.05
N VAL A 176 13.54 5.10 -1.20
CA VAL A 176 14.49 5.97 -1.89
C VAL A 176 14.48 7.35 -1.24
N PRO A 177 15.64 7.88 -0.81
CA PRO A 177 15.70 9.20 -0.20
C PRO A 177 15.40 10.30 -1.23
N HIS A 178 14.70 11.35 -0.79
CA HIS A 178 14.41 12.53 -1.60
C HIS A 178 14.50 13.83 -0.77
N ASN A 179 15.23 13.78 0.33
CA ASN A 179 15.35 14.90 1.30
C ASN A 179 16.05 16.14 0.74
N CYS A 180 16.72 16.01 -0.42
CA CYS A 180 17.32 17.14 -1.14
C CYS A 180 16.28 18.03 -1.85
N PHE A 181 15.00 17.75 -1.73
CA PHE A 181 13.92 18.59 -2.24
C PHE A 181 13.04 19.10 -1.09
N ARG A 182 12.65 20.39 -1.15
CA ARG A 182 11.78 20.99 -0.11
C ARG A 182 10.36 20.46 -0.16
N THR A 183 9.88 20.09 -1.33
CA THR A 183 8.52 19.62 -1.53
C THR A 183 8.51 18.37 -2.40
N PHE A 184 7.50 17.54 -2.24
CA PHE A 184 7.34 16.33 -3.04
C PHE A 184 7.09 16.63 -4.53
N ASP A 185 6.28 17.67 -4.83
CA ASP A 185 6.11 18.14 -6.21
C ASP A 185 7.42 18.68 -6.80
N GLY A 186 8.24 19.33 -5.99
CA GLY A 186 9.58 19.75 -6.39
C GLY A 186 10.53 18.59 -6.65
N PHE A 187 10.38 17.46 -5.96
CA PHE A 187 11.08 16.22 -6.30
C PHE A 187 10.66 15.71 -7.70
N ARG A 188 9.38 15.75 -8.03
CA ARG A 188 8.88 15.37 -9.35
C ARG A 188 9.35 16.30 -10.46
N THR A 189 9.32 17.62 -10.23
CA THR A 189 9.60 18.64 -11.25
C THR A 189 11.07 19.05 -11.31
N GLY A 190 11.84 18.79 -10.27
CA GLY A 190 13.22 19.29 -10.10
C GLY A 190 13.29 20.72 -9.56
N GLU A 191 12.17 21.37 -9.21
CA GLU A 191 12.17 22.80 -8.89
C GLU A 191 12.60 23.00 -7.46
N THR A 192 12.52 22.48 -6.49
CA THR A 192 12.85 22.84 -5.10
C THR A 192 14.11 22.18 -4.56
N TYR A 193 15.04 21.86 -5.43
CA TYR A 193 16.29 21.24 -5.07
C TYR A 193 17.11 22.12 -4.11
N ILE A 194 17.67 21.51 -3.11
CA ILE A 194 18.57 22.10 -2.11
C ILE A 194 19.93 21.47 -2.30
N PRO A 195 20.91 22.20 -2.91
CA PRO A 195 22.24 21.65 -3.03
C PRO A 195 22.87 21.47 -1.63
N PRO A 196 23.62 20.39 -1.43
CA PRO A 196 24.32 20.16 -0.16
C PRO A 196 25.36 21.22 0.12
N GLU A 197 25.54 21.59 1.39
CA GLU A 197 26.63 22.49 1.81
C GLU A 197 28.01 21.88 1.61
N ASP A 198 28.12 20.57 1.74
CA ASP A 198 29.36 19.82 1.59
C ASP A 198 29.14 18.62 0.64
N PRO A 199 29.52 18.74 -0.64
CA PRO A 199 29.32 17.69 -1.62
C PRO A 199 30.05 16.37 -1.32
N GLU A 200 31.11 16.41 -0.52
CA GLU A 200 31.87 15.21 -0.17
C GLU A 200 31.10 14.31 0.82
N LYS A 201 30.08 14.86 1.47
CA LYS A 201 29.20 14.13 2.42
C LYS A 201 27.96 13.50 1.78
N ILE A 202 27.84 13.55 0.47
CA ILE A 202 26.71 12.91 -0.20
C ILE A 202 26.89 11.39 -0.15
N ASP A 203 26.01 10.71 0.57
CA ASP A 203 26.07 9.25 0.77
C ASP A 203 25.38 8.43 -0.33
N ASN A 204 24.50 9.03 -1.11
CA ASN A 204 23.75 8.29 -2.13
C ASN A 204 24.15 8.72 -3.55
N ASP A 205 24.23 7.76 -4.44
CA ASP A 205 24.66 7.98 -5.82
C ASP A 205 23.73 8.91 -6.60
N PHE A 206 22.43 8.91 -6.27
CA PHE A 206 21.46 9.79 -6.89
C PHE A 206 21.80 11.27 -6.63
N GLU A 207 21.99 11.61 -5.39
CA GLU A 207 22.31 12.98 -4.99
C GLU A 207 23.62 13.44 -5.60
N LYS A 208 24.60 12.52 -5.77
CA LYS A 208 25.85 12.79 -6.49
C LYS A 208 25.60 13.17 -7.94
N TYR A 209 24.88 12.34 -8.68
CA TYR A 209 24.56 12.61 -10.10
C TYR A 209 23.75 13.89 -10.27
N LEU A 210 22.77 14.10 -9.37
CA LEU A 210 21.95 15.31 -9.39
C LEU A 210 22.79 16.56 -9.11
N TYR A 211 23.67 16.49 -8.12
CA TYR A 211 24.58 17.59 -7.77
C TYR A 211 25.57 17.89 -8.91
N GLU A 212 26.10 16.86 -9.57
CA GLU A 212 26.98 17.05 -10.75
C GLU A 212 26.26 17.77 -11.89
N ALA A 213 25.06 17.38 -12.23
CA ALA A 213 24.26 18.05 -13.27
C ALA A 213 23.94 19.50 -12.88
N TYR A 214 23.57 19.72 -11.62
CA TYR A 214 23.32 21.05 -11.07
C TYR A 214 24.55 21.94 -11.14
N SER A 215 25.71 21.45 -10.71
CA SER A 215 26.98 22.21 -10.68
C SER A 215 27.48 22.59 -12.07
N LYS A 216 27.17 21.76 -13.08
CA LYS A 216 27.50 22.01 -14.49
C LYS A 216 26.46 22.89 -15.19
N ASN A 217 25.41 23.32 -14.50
CA ASN A 217 24.23 23.98 -15.09
C ASN A 217 23.58 23.18 -16.24
N ASP A 218 23.71 21.87 -16.21
CA ASP A 218 23.08 20.99 -17.19
C ASP A 218 21.62 20.73 -16.79
N THR A 219 20.74 21.63 -17.20
CA THR A 219 19.32 21.59 -16.86
C THR A 219 18.59 20.41 -17.50
N ILE A 220 19.10 19.90 -18.63
CA ILE A 220 18.49 18.76 -19.35
C ILE A 220 18.75 17.48 -18.57
N SER A 221 20.03 17.19 -18.24
CA SER A 221 20.40 16.03 -17.44
C SER A 221 19.79 16.10 -16.04
N PHE A 222 19.77 17.28 -15.41
CA PHE A 222 19.16 17.47 -14.09
C PHE A 222 17.67 17.08 -14.09
N LYS A 223 16.89 17.58 -15.04
CA LYS A 223 15.46 17.24 -15.15
C LYS A 223 15.24 15.76 -15.47
N LYS A 224 16.07 15.18 -16.35
CA LYS A 224 15.99 13.74 -16.67
C LYS A 224 16.27 12.89 -15.42
N ILE A 225 17.36 13.16 -14.71
CA ILE A 225 17.74 12.43 -13.49
C ILE A 225 16.61 12.52 -12.45
N THR A 226 16.08 13.72 -12.20
CA THR A 226 15.01 13.91 -11.22
C THR A 226 13.78 13.08 -11.56
N LYS A 227 13.35 13.10 -12.82
CA LYS A 227 12.22 12.33 -13.30
C LYS A 227 12.42 10.83 -13.16
N ASP A 228 13.58 10.32 -13.59
CA ASP A 228 13.90 8.90 -13.53
C ASP A 228 13.90 8.41 -12.08
N TRP A 229 14.34 9.25 -11.15
CA TRP A 229 14.30 8.94 -9.73
C TRP A 229 12.91 8.97 -9.13
N PHE A 230 12.09 9.91 -9.52
CA PHE A 230 10.70 9.98 -9.09
C PHE A 230 9.94 8.70 -9.48
N ILE A 231 10.16 8.21 -10.70
CA ILE A 231 9.55 6.96 -11.15
C ILE A 231 10.17 5.77 -10.41
N HIS A 232 11.49 5.76 -10.23
CA HIS A 232 12.16 4.72 -9.46
C HIS A 232 11.69 4.68 -8.00
N TYR A 233 11.44 5.85 -7.39
CA TYR A 233 10.86 5.94 -6.06
C TYR A 233 9.54 5.16 -5.96
N GLY A 234 8.59 5.40 -6.86
CA GLY A 234 7.33 4.67 -6.87
C GLY A 234 7.49 3.16 -7.16
N ILE A 235 8.44 2.78 -8.05
CA ILE A 235 8.79 1.37 -8.28
C ILE A 235 9.21 0.70 -6.97
N ILE A 236 10.05 1.37 -6.20
CA ILE A 236 10.57 0.81 -4.95
C ILE A 236 9.49 0.75 -3.88
N ASP A 237 8.56 1.70 -3.80
CA ASP A 237 7.50 1.69 -2.81
C ASP A 237 6.61 0.44 -2.95
N THR A 238 6.15 0.11 -4.13
CA THR A 238 5.39 -1.13 -4.36
C THR A 238 6.22 -2.40 -4.17
N PHE A 239 7.51 -2.37 -4.54
CA PHE A 239 8.42 -3.48 -4.31
C PHE A 239 8.69 -3.73 -2.82
N LEU A 240 8.81 -2.68 -2.01
CA LEU A 240 8.95 -2.82 -0.56
C LEU A 240 7.75 -3.52 0.07
N LEU A 241 6.53 -3.18 -0.36
CA LEU A 241 5.32 -3.88 0.10
C LEU A 241 5.36 -5.37 -0.23
N TYR A 242 5.73 -5.70 -1.48
CA TYR A 242 5.90 -7.09 -1.89
C TYR A 242 6.95 -7.82 -1.04
N LYS A 243 8.12 -7.20 -0.81
CA LYS A 243 9.19 -7.81 0.00
C LYS A 243 8.82 -7.98 1.47
N LEU A 244 8.09 -7.03 2.04
CA LEU A 244 7.56 -7.15 3.40
C LEU A 244 6.61 -8.35 3.51
N ASP A 245 5.69 -8.48 2.56
CA ASP A 245 4.76 -9.61 2.53
C ASP A 245 5.46 -10.94 2.24
N GLU A 246 6.41 -10.97 1.31
CA GLU A 246 7.21 -12.16 1.00
C GLU A 246 7.96 -12.68 2.24
N LYS A 247 8.52 -11.77 3.06
CA LYS A 247 9.23 -12.11 4.30
C LYS A 247 8.29 -12.52 5.43
N LEU A 248 7.24 -11.76 5.67
CA LEU A 248 6.36 -11.91 6.82
C LEU A 248 5.21 -12.90 6.57
N LYS A 249 4.96 -13.28 5.31
CA LYS A 249 3.90 -14.20 4.90
C LYS A 249 2.48 -13.76 5.32
N LEU A 250 2.23 -12.45 5.29
CA LEU A 250 0.97 -11.88 5.78
C LEU A 250 -0.21 -12.29 4.91
N THR A 251 -0.02 -12.30 3.59
CA THR A 251 -1.04 -12.79 2.63
C THR A 251 -1.31 -14.28 2.84
N ASP A 252 -0.29 -15.10 3.05
CA ASP A 252 -0.46 -16.53 3.34
C ASP A 252 -1.28 -16.73 4.62
N LEU A 253 -0.99 -15.95 5.65
CA LEU A 253 -1.75 -15.98 6.92
C LEU A 253 -3.20 -15.57 6.71
N LEU A 254 -3.47 -14.51 5.96
CA LEU A 254 -4.82 -14.05 5.65
C LEU A 254 -5.63 -15.13 4.91
N ILE A 255 -5.03 -15.73 3.87
CA ILE A 255 -5.65 -16.80 3.08
C ILE A 255 -5.93 -18.04 3.97
N ASN A 256 -4.97 -18.42 4.81
CA ASN A 256 -5.12 -19.56 5.70
C ASN A 256 -6.25 -19.35 6.70
N VAL A 257 -6.32 -18.18 7.36
CA VAL A 257 -7.41 -17.86 8.30
C VAL A 257 -8.77 -17.87 7.58
N SER A 258 -8.85 -17.23 6.41
CA SER A 258 -10.07 -17.21 5.60
C SER A 258 -10.52 -18.63 5.23
N SER A 259 -9.61 -19.44 4.73
CA SER A 259 -9.88 -20.83 4.30
C SER A 259 -10.28 -21.73 5.46
N MET A 260 -9.54 -21.70 6.58
CA MET A 260 -9.81 -22.54 7.75
C MET A 260 -11.14 -22.24 8.40
N MET A 261 -11.49 -20.97 8.50
CA MET A 261 -12.72 -20.51 9.15
C MET A 261 -13.92 -20.47 8.20
N GLY A 262 -13.69 -20.50 6.87
CA GLY A 262 -14.73 -20.39 5.87
C GLY A 262 -15.37 -19.00 5.81
N VAL A 263 -14.53 -17.95 5.91
CA VAL A 263 -14.94 -16.55 5.87
C VAL A 263 -14.30 -15.81 4.71
N ASN A 264 -14.86 -14.67 4.32
CA ASN A 264 -14.23 -13.80 3.34
C ASN A 264 -12.94 -13.15 3.89
N TYR A 265 -12.08 -12.64 3.03
CA TYR A 265 -10.82 -11.98 3.44
C TYR A 265 -11.07 -10.77 4.35
N ASP A 266 -12.09 -9.94 4.06
CA ASP A 266 -12.46 -8.82 4.93
C ASP A 266 -12.84 -9.28 6.35
N ASP A 267 -13.58 -10.37 6.44
CA ASP A 267 -13.96 -10.97 7.71
C ASP A 267 -12.75 -11.59 8.45
N ALA A 268 -11.80 -12.16 7.70
CA ALA A 268 -10.57 -12.72 8.27
C ALA A 268 -9.65 -11.66 8.87
N MET A 269 -9.75 -10.41 8.41
CA MET A 269 -9.08 -9.26 9.04
C MET A 269 -9.66 -8.93 10.43
N GLY A 270 -10.88 -9.32 10.72
CA GLY A 270 -11.51 -9.18 12.04
C GLY A 270 -11.15 -10.31 13.00
N THR A 271 -11.61 -10.20 14.25
CA THR A 271 -11.42 -11.24 15.26
C THR A 271 -12.68 -12.07 15.49
N THR A 272 -13.83 -11.43 15.65
CA THR A 272 -15.07 -12.08 16.09
C THR A 272 -15.65 -13.02 15.04
N LYS A 273 -15.73 -12.56 13.78
CA LYS A 273 -16.37 -13.31 12.70
C LYS A 273 -15.66 -14.63 12.36
N PRO A 274 -14.32 -14.69 12.23
CA PRO A 274 -13.62 -15.96 12.01
C PRO A 274 -13.91 -16.97 13.13
N TRP A 275 -13.86 -16.55 14.39
CA TRP A 275 -14.15 -17.45 15.50
C TRP A 275 -15.60 -17.93 15.51
N SER A 276 -16.55 -17.04 15.32
CA SER A 276 -17.98 -17.41 15.27
C SER A 276 -18.26 -18.41 14.14
N GLN A 277 -17.70 -18.17 12.96
CA GLN A 277 -17.85 -19.08 11.82
C GLN A 277 -17.13 -20.40 12.04
N GLY A 278 -15.92 -20.37 12.61
CA GLY A 278 -15.18 -21.57 12.95
C GLY A 278 -15.94 -22.46 13.95
N LEU A 279 -16.53 -21.88 14.99
CA LEU A 279 -17.39 -22.60 15.94
C LEU A 279 -18.64 -23.15 15.26
N ALA A 280 -19.30 -22.39 14.40
CA ALA A 280 -20.44 -22.85 13.62
C ALA A 280 -20.08 -24.06 12.73
N ASN A 281 -18.92 -24.01 12.08
CA ASN A 281 -18.43 -25.13 11.25
C ASN A 281 -18.15 -26.39 12.08
N ILE A 282 -17.65 -26.25 13.32
CA ILE A 282 -17.44 -27.38 14.25
C ILE A 282 -18.77 -27.97 14.67
N ALA A 283 -19.74 -27.13 15.07
CA ALA A 283 -21.08 -27.58 15.48
C ALA A 283 -21.77 -28.34 14.33
N LEU A 284 -21.74 -27.80 13.12
CA LEU A 284 -22.27 -28.46 11.93
C LEU A 284 -21.64 -29.85 11.67
N ARG A 285 -20.33 -29.97 11.84
CA ARG A 285 -19.62 -31.26 11.69
C ARG A 285 -20.02 -32.29 12.74
N ASN A 286 -20.40 -31.82 13.94
CA ASN A 286 -20.91 -32.64 15.04
C ASN A 286 -22.40 -32.89 14.97
N ASN A 287 -23.10 -32.43 13.92
CA ASN A 287 -24.56 -32.43 13.81
C ASN A 287 -25.27 -31.68 14.94
N GLU A 288 -24.63 -30.65 15.48
CA GLU A 288 -25.19 -29.76 16.50
C GLU A 288 -25.80 -28.51 15.83
N VAL A 289 -26.94 -28.07 16.33
CA VAL A 289 -27.61 -26.85 15.86
C VAL A 289 -27.26 -25.71 16.82
N ILE A 290 -26.69 -24.64 16.27
CA ILE A 290 -26.50 -23.40 17.04
C ILE A 290 -27.86 -22.72 17.13
N PRO A 291 -28.43 -22.51 18.33
CA PRO A 291 -29.70 -21.84 18.48
C PRO A 291 -29.60 -20.38 18.01
N ASP A 292 -30.64 -19.92 17.35
CA ASP A 292 -30.76 -18.50 17.01
C ASP A 292 -30.94 -17.68 18.29
N LEU A 293 -30.35 -16.50 18.35
CA LEU A 293 -30.57 -15.59 19.46
C LEU A 293 -32.04 -15.13 19.40
N ASP A 294 -32.75 -15.33 20.49
CA ASP A 294 -34.11 -14.80 20.67
C ASP A 294 -34.08 -13.29 20.34
N PRO A 295 -34.94 -12.82 19.42
CA PRO A 295 -35.01 -11.40 19.08
C PRO A 295 -35.19 -10.50 20.30
N ASP A 296 -35.93 -10.95 21.30
CA ASP A 296 -36.17 -10.23 22.57
C ASP A 296 -34.95 -10.18 23.48
N GLN A 297 -33.96 -11.05 23.25
CA GLN A 297 -32.70 -11.08 24.02
C GLN A 297 -31.58 -10.30 23.34
N ARG A 298 -31.75 -9.83 22.10
CA ARG A 298 -30.70 -9.09 21.37
C ARG A 298 -30.34 -7.77 22.05
N ASP A 299 -31.28 -7.16 22.77
CA ASP A 299 -31.09 -5.90 23.47
C ASP A 299 -30.77 -6.07 24.97
N VAL A 300 -30.77 -7.30 25.48
CA VAL A 300 -30.34 -7.56 26.84
C VAL A 300 -28.82 -7.46 26.90
N GLN A 301 -28.33 -6.38 27.47
CA GLN A 301 -26.91 -6.28 27.85
C GLN A 301 -26.63 -7.38 28.89
N ILE A 302 -26.18 -8.54 28.42
CA ILE A 302 -25.65 -9.57 29.33
C ILE A 302 -24.38 -8.97 29.91
N GLN A 303 -24.43 -8.57 31.18
CA GLN A 303 -23.23 -8.23 31.94
C GLN A 303 -22.38 -9.50 32.06
N VAL A 304 -21.53 -9.73 31.11
CA VAL A 304 -20.51 -10.75 31.21
C VAL A 304 -19.53 -10.26 32.27
N LYS A 305 -19.45 -10.97 33.43
CA LYS A 305 -18.38 -10.74 34.38
C LYS A 305 -17.07 -10.80 33.61
N GLY A 306 -16.38 -9.69 33.50
CA GLY A 306 -15.05 -9.63 32.87
C GLY A 306 -14.09 -10.63 33.49
N GLY A 307 -13.05 -10.99 32.78
CA GLY A 307 -12.00 -11.87 33.32
C GLY A 307 -11.47 -11.31 34.65
N PHE A 308 -11.08 -12.20 35.55
CA PHE A 308 -10.47 -11.84 36.83
C PHE A 308 -9.18 -11.03 36.55
N VAL A 309 -9.23 -9.74 36.86
CA VAL A 309 -8.04 -8.89 36.89
C VAL A 309 -7.51 -8.91 38.33
N LYS A 310 -6.40 -9.59 38.51
CA LYS A 310 -5.70 -9.59 39.81
C LYS A 310 -5.00 -8.24 39.92
N ASP A 311 -5.31 -7.49 40.99
CA ASP A 311 -4.55 -6.29 41.30
C ASP A 311 -3.06 -6.64 41.46
N PRO A 312 -2.16 -5.86 40.87
CA PRO A 312 -0.74 -6.11 41.01
C PRO A 312 -0.39 -5.99 42.50
N TYR A 313 0.20 -7.05 43.08
CA TYR A 313 0.80 -6.98 44.41
C TYR A 313 1.94 -5.96 44.29
N LEU A 314 1.73 -4.77 44.82
CA LEU A 314 2.81 -3.81 45.08
C LEU A 314 3.62 -4.35 46.26
N GLN A 315 4.50 -5.31 46.01
CA GLN A 315 5.57 -5.59 46.96
C GLN A 315 6.52 -4.38 46.90
N LYS A 316 6.68 -3.70 48.04
CA LYS A 316 7.82 -2.83 48.25
C LYS A 316 9.06 -3.68 47.98
N ILE A 317 9.75 -3.41 46.85
CA ILE A 317 11.08 -3.93 46.63
C ILE A 317 11.99 -3.07 47.52
N ASP A 318 12.26 -3.51 48.73
CA ASP A 318 13.34 -2.93 49.51
C ASP A 318 14.65 -3.35 48.82
N TYR A 319 15.24 -2.41 48.09
CA TYR A 319 16.62 -2.54 47.66
C TYR A 319 17.50 -2.41 48.92
N GLY A 320 17.77 -3.58 49.57
CA GLY A 320 18.86 -3.65 50.51
C GLY A 320 20.16 -3.40 49.79
N PHE A 321 20.88 -2.37 50.21
CA PHE A 321 22.28 -2.17 49.88
C PHE A 321 23.13 -3.15 50.70
#